data_9bc1b4bd9ce30701b4efd0ced2a50452
#
_entry.id   9bc1b4bd9ce30701b4efd0ced2a50452
#
_cell.length_a   1.000
_cell.length_b   1.000
_cell.length_c   1.000
_cell.angle_alpha   90.00
_cell.angle_beta   90.00
_cell.angle_gamma   90.00
#
_symmetry.space_group_name_H-M   'P 1'
#
loop_
_entity.id
_entity.type
_entity.pdbx_description
1 polymer ?
#
loop_
_entity_poly.entity_id
_entity_poly.type
_entity_poly.pdbx_seq_one_letter_code
_entity_poly.pdbx_strand_id
1 'polypeptide(L)'
;MKVIFLDHQGVMYIKPHPNPGKLDDFDINTVRVLNSILATDSMIEIVVSSDWKYWVSLEEMGEFYKKQGILKKPIGYTPKTDIYTWDIYPKQRAHEIKTWLENTTVEKWVAIDDLDMRPYLDHFVWIDKPIEGILQEGACEYLLNLLSCRFHEEDTVESVKKKIE
;
A
#
# COMPACT_ATOMS: atom_id res chain seq x y z
N MET A 1 15.82 -0.63 6.67
CA MET A 1 14.38 -0.94 6.49
C MET A 1 13.94 -0.40 5.14
N LYS A 2 13.08 -1.12 4.46
CA LYS A 2 12.39 -0.70 3.23
C LYS A 2 10.92 -0.50 3.56
N VAL A 3 10.25 0.50 3.02
CA VAL A 3 8.89 0.85 3.41
C VAL A 3 7.94 0.91 2.21
N ILE A 4 6.78 0.30 2.36
CA ILE A 4 5.62 0.49 1.49
C ILE A 4 4.63 1.39 2.21
N PHE A 5 4.39 2.58 1.66
CA PHE A 5 3.24 3.41 2.05
C PHE A 5 2.01 2.91 1.30
N LEU A 6 1.14 2.23 2.03
CA LEU A 6 0.06 1.45 1.47
C LEU A 6 -1.29 2.14 1.66
N ASP A 7 -1.96 2.47 0.55
CA ASP A 7 -3.38 2.82 0.56
C ASP A 7 -4.23 1.55 0.57
N HIS A 8 -5.45 1.65 1.05
CA HIS A 8 -6.37 0.52 1.13
C HIS A 8 -7.41 0.56 0.02
N GLN A 9 -8.25 1.59 0.00
CA GLN A 9 -9.30 1.70 -1.00
C GLN A 9 -8.72 1.96 -2.38
N GLY A 10 -9.09 1.13 -3.35
CA GLY A 10 -8.55 1.23 -4.71
C GLY A 10 -7.18 0.58 -4.89
N VAL A 11 -6.60 -0.03 -3.85
CA VAL A 11 -5.32 -0.75 -3.88
C VAL A 11 -5.49 -2.18 -3.35
N MET A 12 -5.89 -2.33 -2.11
CA MET A 12 -6.15 -3.61 -1.44
C MET A 12 -7.64 -3.95 -1.40
N TYR A 13 -8.47 -2.93 -1.21
CA TYR A 13 -9.92 -2.98 -1.20
C TYR A 13 -10.42 -2.50 -2.57
N ILE A 14 -10.95 -3.41 -3.37
CA ILE A 14 -11.29 -3.16 -4.79
C ILE A 14 -12.78 -3.29 -5.09
N LYS A 15 -13.61 -3.40 -4.07
CA LYS A 15 -15.07 -3.42 -4.22
C LYS A 15 -15.58 -2.03 -4.65
N PRO A 16 -16.62 -1.96 -5.51
CA PRO A 16 -17.08 -0.67 -6.05
C PRO A 16 -17.77 0.26 -5.06
N HIS A 17 -18.26 -0.26 -3.93
CA HIS A 17 -19.01 0.52 -2.94
C HIS A 17 -18.46 0.28 -1.53
N PRO A 18 -17.51 1.11 -1.07
CA PRO A 18 -16.97 0.98 0.28
C PRO A 18 -18.01 1.37 1.33
N ASN A 19 -17.92 0.75 2.51
CA ASN A 19 -18.67 1.15 3.71
C ASN A 19 -17.87 2.24 4.45
N PRO A 20 -18.25 3.52 4.38
CA PRO A 20 -17.49 4.57 5.05
C PRO A 20 -17.43 4.36 6.57
N GLY A 21 -16.26 4.57 7.15
CA GLY A 21 -16.03 4.52 8.59
C GLY A 21 -15.91 3.12 9.19
N LYS A 22 -15.90 2.07 8.37
CA LYS A 22 -15.75 0.68 8.83
C LYS A 22 -14.68 -0.04 8.03
N LEU A 23 -13.83 -0.80 8.72
CA LEU A 23 -12.95 -1.76 8.09
C LEU A 23 -13.80 -2.82 7.37
N ASP A 24 -13.41 -3.16 6.16
CA ASP A 24 -14.05 -4.22 5.37
C ASP A 24 -12.95 -5.08 4.73
N ASP A 25 -13.28 -6.33 4.45
CA ASP A 25 -12.31 -7.32 3.97
C ASP A 25 -11.65 -6.90 2.66
N PHE A 26 -10.33 -7.04 2.60
CA PHE A 26 -9.57 -6.92 1.38
C PHE A 26 -9.91 -8.07 0.42
N ASP A 27 -9.71 -7.83 -0.86
CA ASP A 27 -9.75 -8.90 -1.84
C ASP A 27 -8.63 -9.91 -1.56
N ILE A 28 -8.94 -11.19 -1.57
CA ILE A 28 -7.95 -12.24 -1.27
C ILE A 28 -6.78 -12.24 -2.24
N ASN A 29 -7.01 -11.86 -3.48
CA ASN A 29 -5.96 -11.81 -4.50
C ASN A 29 -5.01 -10.63 -4.28
N THR A 30 -5.51 -9.48 -3.82
CA THR A 30 -4.66 -8.36 -3.43
C THR A 30 -3.77 -8.72 -2.23
N VAL A 31 -4.32 -9.44 -1.26
CA VAL A 31 -3.56 -9.95 -0.11
C VAL A 31 -2.46 -10.91 -0.56
N ARG A 32 -2.75 -11.84 -1.47
CA ARG A 32 -1.75 -12.77 -2.00
C ARG A 32 -0.60 -12.06 -2.70
N VAL A 33 -0.89 -11.04 -3.51
CA VAL A 33 0.15 -10.24 -4.18
C VAL A 33 0.99 -9.49 -3.17
N LEU A 34 0.37 -8.82 -2.19
CA LEU A 34 1.09 -8.12 -1.14
C LEU A 34 2.01 -9.07 -0.35
N ASN A 35 1.51 -10.23 0.03
CA ASN A 35 2.31 -11.25 0.72
C ASN A 35 3.50 -11.73 -0.11
N SER A 36 3.32 -11.90 -1.42
CA SER A 36 4.41 -12.27 -2.33
C SER A 36 5.48 -11.19 -2.38
N ILE A 37 5.09 -9.91 -2.35
CA ILE A 37 6.02 -8.78 -2.26
C ILE A 37 6.76 -8.81 -0.93
N LEU A 38 6.06 -8.95 0.18
CA LEU A 38 6.65 -8.99 1.53
C LEU A 38 7.65 -10.14 1.69
N ALA A 39 7.41 -11.26 1.02
CA ALA A 39 8.29 -12.44 1.04
C ALA A 39 9.61 -12.23 0.29
N THR A 40 9.73 -11.21 -0.56
CA THR A 40 10.98 -10.96 -1.33
C THR A 40 12.12 -10.45 -0.48
N ASP A 41 11.81 -9.74 0.61
CA ASP A 41 12.81 -9.14 1.49
C ASP A 41 12.21 -8.92 2.89
N SER A 42 12.83 -9.53 3.91
CA SER A 42 12.38 -9.40 5.31
C SER A 42 12.47 -7.97 5.85
N MET A 43 13.21 -7.09 5.17
CA MET A 43 13.38 -5.68 5.54
C MET A 43 12.20 -4.80 5.13
N ILE A 44 11.25 -5.33 4.37
CA ILE A 44 10.07 -4.57 3.95
C ILE A 44 9.09 -4.43 5.13
N GLU A 45 8.69 -3.20 5.40
CA GLU A 45 7.69 -2.83 6.40
C GLU A 45 6.55 -2.05 5.74
N ILE A 46 5.38 -2.06 6.37
CA ILE A 46 4.19 -1.35 5.88
C ILE A 46 3.90 -0.16 6.78
N VAL A 47 3.70 0.99 6.16
CA VAL A 47 3.11 2.18 6.79
C VAL A 47 1.78 2.47 6.10
N VAL A 48 0.70 2.54 6.85
CA VAL A 48 -0.63 2.79 6.29
C VAL A 48 -0.76 4.27 5.91
N SER A 49 -1.02 4.51 4.64
CA SER A 49 -1.26 5.83 4.04
C SER A 49 -2.68 5.89 3.46
N SER A 50 -3.66 5.56 4.28
CA SER A 50 -5.07 5.44 3.91
C SER A 50 -5.93 6.22 4.89
N ASP A 51 -7.09 6.71 4.43
CA ASP A 51 -8.07 7.35 5.29
C ASP A 51 -8.63 6.40 6.35
N TRP A 52 -8.48 5.10 6.19
CA TRP A 52 -8.86 4.11 7.21
C TRP A 52 -8.10 4.29 8.52
N LYS A 53 -6.94 5.00 8.50
CA LYS A 53 -6.21 5.37 9.72
C LYS A 53 -7.02 6.25 10.69
N TYR A 54 -8.04 6.95 10.18
CA TYR A 54 -8.92 7.77 11.02
C TYR A 54 -9.98 6.96 11.76
N TRP A 55 -10.20 5.71 11.37
CA TRP A 55 -11.30 4.90 11.87
C TRP A 55 -10.91 4.02 13.05
N VAL A 56 -9.68 3.55 13.10
CA VAL A 56 -9.19 2.61 14.10
C VAL A 56 -7.79 2.96 14.55
N SER A 57 -7.39 2.46 15.72
CA SER A 57 -6.01 2.55 16.20
C SER A 57 -5.06 1.71 15.36
N LEU A 58 -3.76 1.97 15.47
CA LEU A 58 -2.74 1.17 14.80
C LEU A 58 -2.77 -0.30 15.27
N GLU A 59 -3.04 -0.52 16.56
CA GLU A 59 -3.18 -1.87 17.12
C GLU A 59 -4.35 -2.61 16.50
N GLU A 60 -5.51 -1.98 16.41
CA GLU A 60 -6.70 -2.54 15.75
C GLU A 60 -6.45 -2.81 14.25
N MET A 61 -5.73 -1.93 13.58
CA MET A 61 -5.33 -2.13 12.18
C MET A 61 -4.41 -3.35 12.05
N GLY A 62 -3.48 -3.55 12.98
CA GLY A 62 -2.61 -4.72 13.02
C GLY A 62 -3.40 -6.02 13.17
N GLU A 63 -4.40 -6.05 14.04
CA GLU A 63 -5.29 -7.20 14.19
C GLU A 63 -6.13 -7.44 12.94
N PHE A 64 -6.59 -6.38 12.28
CA PHE A 64 -7.28 -6.48 11.00
C PHE A 64 -6.38 -7.10 9.92
N TYR A 65 -5.14 -6.65 9.79
CA TYR A 65 -4.17 -7.21 8.84
C TYR A 65 -3.94 -8.71 9.08
N LYS A 66 -3.81 -9.09 10.34
CA LYS A 66 -3.67 -10.49 10.72
C LYS A 66 -4.87 -11.33 10.29
N LYS A 67 -6.08 -10.82 10.49
CA LYS A 67 -7.32 -11.49 10.06
C LYS A 67 -7.42 -11.61 8.54
N GLN A 68 -6.88 -10.64 7.81
CA GLN A 68 -6.81 -10.70 6.35
C GLN A 68 -5.76 -11.70 5.83
N GLY A 69 -4.92 -12.23 6.72
CA GLY A 69 -3.83 -13.14 6.34
C GLY A 69 -2.59 -12.45 5.80
N ILE A 70 -2.43 -11.15 6.05
CA ILE A 70 -1.22 -10.41 5.65
C ILE A 70 -0.07 -10.80 6.58
N LEU A 71 1.11 -11.06 6.01
CA LEU A 71 2.27 -11.59 6.73
C LEU A 71 2.86 -10.65 7.77
N LYS A 72 2.64 -9.35 7.62
CA LYS A 72 3.16 -8.33 8.53
C LYS A 72 2.07 -7.37 8.96
N LYS A 73 2.10 -6.98 10.23
CA LYS A 73 1.30 -5.85 10.73
C LYS A 73 1.95 -4.54 10.27
N PRO A 74 1.17 -3.47 10.04
CA PRO A 74 1.76 -2.17 9.77
C PRO A 74 2.53 -1.66 10.99
N ILE A 75 3.65 -0.98 10.75
CA ILE A 75 4.49 -0.41 11.81
C ILE A 75 4.07 1.00 12.21
N GLY A 76 3.22 1.64 11.41
CA GLY A 76 2.78 3.01 11.68
C GLY A 76 1.74 3.49 10.70
N TYR A 77 1.25 4.69 11.00
CA TYR A 77 0.41 5.51 10.13
C TYR A 77 1.21 6.72 9.65
N THR A 78 0.94 7.19 8.44
CA THR A 78 1.33 8.56 8.08
C THR A 78 0.59 9.56 8.98
N PRO A 79 1.18 10.76 9.23
CA PRO A 79 0.51 11.77 10.05
C PRO A 79 -0.91 12.08 9.57
N LYS A 80 -1.79 12.39 10.49
CA LYS A 80 -3.17 12.82 10.19
C LYS A 80 -3.16 14.33 9.95
N THR A 81 -3.88 14.78 8.93
CA THR A 81 -4.10 16.21 8.66
C THR A 81 -5.57 16.54 8.73
N ASP A 82 -5.89 17.73 9.26
CA ASP A 82 -7.26 18.14 9.55
C ASP A 82 -7.97 18.87 8.40
N ILE A 83 -7.25 19.15 7.31
CA ILE A 83 -7.76 19.99 6.22
C ILE A 83 -7.78 19.18 4.92
N TYR A 84 -8.98 18.78 4.51
CA TYR A 84 -9.22 18.12 3.23
C TYR A 84 -10.00 19.03 2.32
N THR A 85 -9.36 19.51 1.25
CA THR A 85 -10.05 20.05 0.10
C THR A 85 -9.76 19.15 -1.09
N TRP A 86 -10.73 18.90 -1.95
CA TRP A 86 -10.60 18.01 -3.11
C TRP A 86 -9.44 18.40 -4.03
N ASP A 87 -9.20 19.70 -4.17
CA ASP A 87 -8.17 20.24 -5.08
C ASP A 87 -6.73 19.97 -4.63
N ILE A 88 -6.52 19.74 -3.32
CA ILE A 88 -5.19 19.54 -2.75
C ILE A 88 -4.97 18.14 -2.16
N TYR A 89 -5.96 17.26 -2.26
CA TYR A 89 -5.96 15.95 -1.61
C TYR A 89 -4.75 15.07 -1.96
N PRO A 90 -4.37 14.89 -3.24
CA PRO A 90 -3.16 14.13 -3.56
C PRO A 90 -1.89 14.78 -3.03
N LYS A 91 -1.78 16.11 -3.09
CA LYS A 91 -0.65 16.87 -2.57
C LYS A 91 -0.52 16.71 -1.06
N GLN A 92 -1.64 16.73 -0.34
CA GLN A 92 -1.68 16.59 1.11
C GLN A 92 -1.24 15.20 1.54
N ARG A 93 -1.73 14.15 0.88
CA ARG A 93 -1.31 12.77 1.17
C ARG A 93 0.19 12.57 0.89
N ALA A 94 0.70 13.14 -0.19
CA ALA A 94 2.12 13.14 -0.48
C ALA A 94 2.94 13.86 0.60
N HIS A 95 2.42 14.97 1.13
CA HIS A 95 3.04 15.70 2.25
C HIS A 95 3.10 14.85 3.52
N GLU A 96 2.04 14.13 3.84
CA GLU A 96 2.01 13.19 4.98
C GLU A 96 3.09 12.12 4.87
N ILE A 97 3.28 11.56 3.69
CA ILE A 97 4.34 10.57 3.41
C ILE A 97 5.72 11.19 3.61
N LYS A 98 5.96 12.36 3.03
CA LYS A 98 7.24 13.08 3.18
C LYS A 98 7.54 13.42 4.63
N THR A 99 6.54 13.86 5.40
CA THR A 99 6.68 14.15 6.83
C THR A 99 7.08 12.90 7.61
N TRP A 100 6.49 11.76 7.31
CA TRP A 100 6.88 10.50 7.93
C TRP A 100 8.33 10.16 7.62
N LEU A 101 8.75 10.30 6.37
CA LEU A 101 10.13 10.04 5.92
C LEU A 101 11.17 10.96 6.57
N GLU A 102 10.82 12.21 6.84
CA GLU A 102 11.71 13.17 7.53
C GLU A 102 12.06 12.73 8.96
N ASN A 103 11.19 11.94 9.58
CA ASN A 103 11.33 11.51 10.98
C ASN A 103 11.81 10.07 11.12
N THR A 104 12.16 9.40 10.01
CA THR A 104 12.52 7.98 10.05
C THR A 104 13.62 7.68 9.02
N THR A 105 14.64 6.96 9.43
CA THR A 105 15.70 6.49 8.51
C THR A 105 15.21 5.30 7.71
N VAL A 106 15.12 5.45 6.39
CA VAL A 106 14.63 4.44 5.46
C VAL A 106 15.62 4.26 4.32
N GLU A 107 15.96 3.01 4.01
CA GLU A 107 16.88 2.68 2.91
C GLU A 107 16.23 2.86 1.53
N LYS A 108 15.02 2.32 1.39
CA LYS A 108 14.21 2.39 0.17
C LYS A 108 12.74 2.53 0.59
N TRP A 109 11.97 3.18 -0.26
CA TRP A 109 10.53 3.31 -0.04
C TRP A 109 9.76 3.41 -1.35
N VAL A 110 8.49 3.10 -1.29
CA VAL A 110 7.54 3.29 -2.38
C VAL A 110 6.17 3.60 -1.79
N ALA A 111 5.43 4.48 -2.43
CA ALA A 111 4.01 4.67 -2.16
C ALA A 111 3.19 4.01 -3.26
N ILE A 112 2.06 3.42 -2.90
CA ILE A 112 1.08 2.87 -3.83
C ILE A 112 -0.32 3.35 -3.45
N ASP A 113 -1.00 3.99 -4.39
CA ASP A 113 -2.25 4.71 -4.15
C ASP A 113 -3.03 4.87 -5.46
N ASP A 114 -4.35 5.01 -5.37
CA ASP A 114 -5.20 5.34 -6.51
C ASP A 114 -5.32 6.86 -6.73
N LEU A 115 -4.93 7.67 -5.75
CA LEU A 115 -4.74 9.10 -5.94
C LEU A 115 -3.49 9.37 -6.78
N ASP A 116 -3.58 10.24 -7.76
CA ASP A 116 -2.43 10.57 -8.60
C ASP A 116 -1.46 11.51 -7.88
N MET A 117 -0.46 10.93 -7.23
CA MET A 117 0.60 11.68 -6.55
C MET A 117 1.88 11.83 -7.38
N ARG A 118 1.85 11.48 -8.67
CA ARG A 118 3.03 11.58 -9.55
C ARG A 118 3.69 12.96 -9.58
N PRO A 119 2.93 14.08 -9.51
CA PRO A 119 3.55 15.41 -9.47
C PRO A 119 4.34 15.69 -8.19
N TYR A 120 4.15 14.89 -7.13
CA TYR A 120 4.65 15.19 -5.78
C TYR A 120 5.62 14.15 -5.23
N LEU A 121 5.60 12.92 -5.76
CA LEU A 121 6.41 11.80 -5.26
C LEU A 121 7.17 11.12 -6.40
N ASP A 122 8.46 10.88 -6.18
CA ASP A 122 9.31 10.19 -7.16
C ASP A 122 9.17 8.66 -7.11
N HIS A 123 9.00 8.10 -5.89
CA HIS A 123 8.89 6.65 -5.68
C HIS A 123 7.42 6.27 -5.48
N PHE A 124 6.68 6.33 -6.56
CA PHE A 124 5.23 6.19 -6.51
C PHE A 124 4.67 5.28 -7.61
N VAL A 125 3.81 4.36 -7.21
CA VAL A 125 3.04 3.49 -8.10
C VAL A 125 1.59 3.99 -8.13
N TRP A 126 1.17 4.55 -9.24
CA TRP A 126 -0.19 5.03 -9.41
C TRP A 126 -1.11 3.90 -9.88
N ILE A 127 -2.18 3.66 -9.13
CA ILE A 127 -3.25 2.75 -9.52
C ILE A 127 -4.35 3.57 -10.21
N ASP A 128 -4.31 3.62 -11.53
CA ASP A 128 -5.33 4.32 -12.32
C ASP A 128 -6.60 3.48 -12.55
N LYS A 129 -6.55 2.19 -12.16
CA LYS A 129 -7.69 1.26 -12.20
C LYS A 129 -8.01 0.75 -10.78
N PRO A 130 -8.76 1.53 -9.98
CA PRO A 130 -9.04 1.16 -8.58
C PRO A 130 -9.79 -0.16 -8.41
N ILE A 131 -10.52 -0.62 -9.42
CA ILE A 131 -11.20 -1.92 -9.40
C ILE A 131 -10.24 -3.10 -9.57
N GLU A 132 -9.02 -2.86 -10.01
CA GLU A 132 -7.95 -3.85 -10.11
C GLU A 132 -6.98 -3.74 -8.93
N GLY A 133 -6.79 -2.52 -8.40
CA GLY A 133 -5.89 -2.26 -7.28
C GLY A 133 -4.46 -2.70 -7.58
N ILE A 134 -3.82 -3.30 -6.59
CA ILE A 134 -2.44 -3.82 -6.71
C ILE A 134 -2.29 -4.92 -7.79
N LEU A 135 -3.40 -5.50 -8.27
CA LEU A 135 -3.42 -6.46 -9.35
C LEU A 135 -3.25 -5.82 -10.73
N GLN A 136 -3.33 -4.48 -10.81
CA GLN A 136 -3.17 -3.73 -12.05
C GLN A 136 -1.86 -4.13 -12.75
N GLU A 137 -1.92 -4.30 -14.08
CA GLU A 137 -0.76 -4.68 -14.87
C GLU A 137 0.42 -3.71 -14.64
N GLY A 138 1.59 -4.27 -14.37
CA GLY A 138 2.83 -3.51 -14.15
C GLY A 138 3.01 -2.94 -12.74
N ALA A 139 1.97 -2.91 -11.90
CA ALA A 139 2.05 -2.31 -10.56
C ALA A 139 3.04 -3.04 -9.65
N CYS A 140 2.93 -4.35 -9.56
CA CYS A 140 3.79 -5.18 -8.72
C CYS A 140 5.26 -5.10 -9.15
N GLU A 141 5.51 -5.19 -10.45
CA GLU A 141 6.86 -5.12 -11.04
C GLU A 141 7.51 -3.77 -10.74
N TYR A 142 6.77 -2.69 -10.93
CA TYR A 142 7.29 -1.35 -10.68
C TYR A 142 7.54 -1.09 -9.20
N LEU A 143 6.63 -1.55 -8.33
CA LEU A 143 6.81 -1.48 -6.89
C LEU A 143 8.09 -2.20 -6.44
N LEU A 144 8.29 -3.44 -6.88
CA LEU A 144 9.49 -4.21 -6.56
C LEU A 144 10.77 -3.53 -7.07
N ASN A 145 10.72 -2.97 -8.27
CA ASN A 145 11.86 -2.25 -8.84
C ASN A 145 12.24 -1.04 -7.97
N LEU A 146 11.27 -0.25 -7.53
CA LEU A 146 11.51 0.92 -6.65
C LEU A 146 12.07 0.52 -5.28
N LEU A 147 11.75 -0.65 -4.77
CA LEU A 147 12.29 -1.21 -3.53
C LEU A 147 13.62 -1.95 -3.74
N SER A 148 14.10 -2.06 -4.97
CA SER A 148 15.27 -2.89 -5.32
C SER A 148 15.11 -4.34 -4.84
N CYS A 149 13.90 -4.88 -4.99
CA CYS A 149 13.53 -6.25 -4.67
C CYS A 149 13.15 -6.98 -5.95
N ARG A 150 13.27 -8.30 -5.92
CA ARG A 150 12.81 -9.16 -7.01
C ARG A 150 12.30 -10.48 -6.45
N PHE A 151 11.38 -11.11 -7.15
CA PHE A 151 10.99 -12.47 -6.82
C PHE A 151 12.19 -13.42 -6.93
N HIS A 152 12.18 -14.51 -6.16
CA HIS A 152 13.14 -15.59 -6.35
C HIS A 152 13.03 -16.16 -7.76
N GLU A 153 14.12 -16.72 -8.28
CA GLU A 153 14.21 -17.18 -9.68
C GLU A 153 13.08 -18.13 -10.10
N GLU A 154 12.48 -18.86 -9.13
CA GLU A 154 11.35 -19.77 -9.34
C GLU A 154 9.99 -19.05 -9.34
N ASP A 155 9.90 -17.81 -8.85
CA ASP A 155 8.69 -17.02 -8.72
C ASP A 155 8.75 -15.82 -9.67
N THR A 156 8.28 -15.99 -10.88
CA THR A 156 8.05 -14.85 -11.78
C THR A 156 6.76 -14.14 -11.37
N VAL A 157 6.65 -12.86 -11.68
CA VAL A 157 5.40 -12.09 -11.49
C VAL A 157 4.23 -12.84 -12.13
N GLU A 158 4.44 -13.41 -13.31
CA GLU A 158 3.45 -14.17 -14.04
C GLU A 158 3.05 -15.46 -13.31
N SER A 159 4.02 -16.17 -12.70
CA SER A 159 3.73 -17.37 -11.91
C SER A 159 2.96 -17.04 -10.62
N VAL A 160 3.28 -15.92 -9.97
CA VAL A 160 2.55 -15.46 -8.80
C VAL A 160 1.11 -15.11 -9.17
N LYS A 161 0.91 -14.39 -10.28
CA LYS A 161 -0.44 -14.08 -10.80
C LYS A 161 -1.22 -15.34 -11.19
N LYS A 162 -0.59 -16.33 -11.80
CA LYS A 162 -1.24 -17.62 -12.14
C LYS A 162 -1.65 -18.45 -10.93
N LYS A 163 -0.94 -18.37 -9.81
CA LYS A 163 -1.34 -19.03 -8.56
C LYS A 163 -2.60 -18.42 -7.94
N ILE A 164 -3.02 -17.25 -8.43
CA ILE A 164 -4.19 -16.49 -7.98
C ILE A 164 -5.44 -16.85 -8.82
N GLU A 165 -5.26 -17.23 -10.07
CA GLU A 165 -6.34 -17.67 -10.96
C GLU A 165 -6.80 -19.10 -10.61
#